data_f0c6ee5bd4b00ac99372365ac690a202
#
_entry.id   f0c6ee5bd4b00ac99372365ac690a202
#
_cell.length_a   1.000
_cell.length_b   1.000
_cell.length_c   1.000
_cell.angle_alpha   90.00
_cell.angle_beta   90.00
_cell.angle_gamma   90.00
#
_symmetry.space_group_name_H-M   'P 1'
#
loop_
_entity.id
_entity.type
_entity.pdbx_description
1 polymer ?
#
loop_
_entity_poly.entity_id
_entity_poly.type
_entity_poly.pdbx_seq_one_letter_code
_entity_poly.pdbx_strand_id
1 'polypeptide(L)'
;YQIPLELRNLPIIESALNPKAVSRVGATGLWQFMLATGKTYGLQVNSLVDERRDPIKASFAAAHYLSDLYKVFGDWNLVIAAYNCGPANVNKAIQRSGGSKDYWQIYPYLPKETRGYVPAFIAANYMMTYYSKHNICPMHSTLPAQTDTMMVARNIHLQQIAGVLGIDIEQLRALNPMYRRDVVPGATQPYAIRLPLADVNRFIEMEDSISNYRASELLTNRMQVEVNDDVPTYYHKSKRYVKSRKWRVTRRSHMHRGSKSKARRGKASHSRKRSKARSRRRR
;
A
#
# COMPACT_ATOMS: atom_id res chain seq x y z
N TYR A 1 -14.45 -18.67 -6.29
CA TYR A 1 -14.92 -17.33 -6.68
C TYR A 1 -15.03 -17.14 -8.20
N GLN A 2 -14.64 -18.15 -8.99
CA GLN A 2 -14.74 -18.17 -10.46
C GLN A 2 -14.10 -16.94 -11.14
N ILE A 3 -12.94 -16.51 -10.63
CA ILE A 3 -12.16 -15.42 -11.22
C ILE A 3 -11.07 -15.98 -12.14
N PRO A 4 -10.68 -15.26 -13.22
CA PRO A 4 -9.56 -15.66 -14.08
C PRO A 4 -8.25 -15.81 -13.31
N LEU A 5 -7.48 -16.83 -13.69
CA LEU A 5 -6.24 -17.15 -13.02
C LEU A 5 -5.17 -16.05 -13.18
N GLU A 6 -5.26 -15.28 -14.25
CA GLU A 6 -4.39 -14.14 -14.55
C GLU A 6 -4.42 -13.08 -13.46
N LEU A 7 -5.56 -12.92 -12.76
CA LEU A 7 -5.70 -11.94 -11.67
C LEU A 7 -4.79 -12.21 -10.47
N ARG A 8 -4.21 -13.42 -10.36
CA ARG A 8 -3.14 -13.72 -9.37
C ARG A 8 -1.92 -12.82 -9.52
N ASN A 9 -1.74 -12.17 -10.67
CA ASN A 9 -0.62 -11.28 -10.95
C ASN A 9 -0.90 -9.81 -10.55
N LEU A 10 -2.10 -9.46 -10.06
CA LEU A 10 -2.37 -8.11 -9.52
C LEU A 10 -1.40 -7.70 -8.39
N PRO A 11 -1.02 -8.57 -7.45
CA PRO A 11 -0.07 -8.21 -6.40
C PRO A 11 1.31 -7.76 -6.90
N ILE A 12 1.69 -8.09 -8.14
CA ILE A 12 2.94 -7.63 -8.74
C ILE A 12 2.91 -6.10 -8.88
N ILE A 13 1.81 -5.54 -9.39
CA ILE A 13 1.66 -4.10 -9.61
C ILE A 13 1.20 -3.36 -8.35
N GLU A 14 0.60 -4.05 -7.38
CA GLU A 14 0.17 -3.46 -6.11
C GLU A 14 1.30 -3.29 -5.11
N SER A 15 2.12 -4.31 -4.93
CA SER A 15 3.10 -4.36 -3.84
C SER A 15 4.45 -4.93 -4.24
N ALA A 16 4.68 -5.25 -5.51
CA ALA A 16 5.82 -6.05 -5.96
C ALA A 16 5.95 -7.37 -5.15
N LEU A 17 4.80 -8.01 -4.86
CA LEU A 17 4.69 -9.23 -4.05
C LEU A 17 5.16 -9.07 -2.60
N ASN A 18 5.24 -7.84 -2.06
CA ASN A 18 5.65 -7.62 -0.68
C ASN A 18 4.43 -7.62 0.28
N PRO A 19 4.28 -8.64 1.14
CA PRO A 19 3.14 -8.72 2.07
C PRO A 19 3.21 -7.67 3.19
N LYS A 20 4.36 -7.03 3.41
CA LYS A 20 4.56 -5.97 4.41
C LYS A 20 4.41 -4.55 3.82
N ALA A 21 4.13 -4.41 2.51
CA ALA A 21 4.00 -3.12 1.86
C ALA A 21 2.89 -2.26 2.48
N VAL A 22 3.16 -0.97 2.64
CA VAL A 22 2.20 0.03 3.13
C VAL A 22 2.30 1.27 2.27
N SER A 23 1.21 1.67 1.63
CA SER A 23 1.15 2.88 0.82
C SER A 23 1.04 4.15 1.67
N ARG A 24 1.23 5.32 1.06
CA ARG A 24 1.07 6.63 1.73
C ARG A 24 -0.33 6.88 2.27
N VAL A 25 -1.34 6.23 1.68
CA VAL A 25 -2.75 6.36 2.07
C VAL A 25 -3.22 5.23 2.99
N GLY A 26 -2.31 4.33 3.40
CA GLY A 26 -2.60 3.25 4.36
C GLY A 26 -3.10 1.95 3.73
N ALA A 27 -3.10 1.83 2.40
CA ALA A 27 -3.29 0.53 1.76
C ALA A 27 -2.16 -0.42 2.16
N THR A 28 -2.48 -1.65 2.52
CA THR A 28 -1.53 -2.55 3.19
C THR A 28 -1.57 -3.96 2.60
N GLY A 29 -0.39 -4.59 2.57
CA GLY A 29 -0.21 -5.99 2.26
C GLY A 29 -0.05 -6.29 0.78
N LEU A 30 -0.04 -7.57 0.47
CA LEU A 30 0.16 -8.11 -0.87
C LEU A 30 -0.82 -7.50 -1.89
N TRP A 31 -2.08 -7.36 -1.49
CA TRP A 31 -3.21 -6.90 -2.28
C TRP A 31 -3.57 -5.43 -2.05
N GLN A 32 -2.77 -4.69 -1.28
CA GLN A 32 -2.96 -3.27 -0.98
C GLN A 32 -4.39 -2.91 -0.53
N PHE A 33 -4.95 -3.71 0.38
CA PHE A 33 -6.26 -3.40 0.93
C PHE A 33 -6.26 -2.12 1.76
N MET A 34 -7.21 -1.24 1.48
CA MET A 34 -7.60 -0.19 2.42
C MET A 34 -8.24 -0.82 3.66
N LEU A 35 -8.12 -0.15 4.81
CA LEU A 35 -8.61 -0.70 6.09
C LEU A 35 -10.10 -1.06 6.03
N ALA A 36 -10.95 -0.13 5.58
CA ALA A 36 -12.39 -0.36 5.47
C ALA A 36 -12.72 -1.53 4.54
N THR A 37 -12.12 -1.56 3.34
CA THR A 37 -12.34 -2.63 2.38
C THR A 37 -11.88 -3.98 2.94
N GLY A 38 -10.68 -4.04 3.57
CA GLY A 38 -10.20 -5.26 4.19
C GLY A 38 -11.17 -5.82 5.26
N LYS A 39 -11.66 -4.96 6.14
CA LYS A 39 -12.66 -5.34 7.15
C LYS A 39 -13.98 -5.82 6.52
N THR A 40 -14.46 -5.16 5.48
CA THR A 40 -15.68 -5.58 4.75
C THR A 40 -15.55 -7.00 4.18
N TYR A 41 -14.35 -7.38 3.76
CA TYR A 41 -14.06 -8.72 3.24
C TYR A 41 -13.48 -9.68 4.31
N GLY A 42 -13.73 -9.39 5.60
CA GLY A 42 -13.49 -10.31 6.71
C GLY A 42 -12.07 -10.32 7.25
N LEU A 43 -11.20 -9.39 6.84
CA LEU A 43 -9.84 -9.29 7.36
C LEU A 43 -9.83 -8.59 8.72
N GLN A 44 -9.27 -9.23 9.73
CA GLN A 44 -9.07 -8.64 11.04
C GLN A 44 -7.88 -7.69 11.04
N VAL A 45 -8.07 -6.49 11.58
CA VAL A 45 -7.00 -5.50 11.75
C VAL A 45 -7.10 -4.86 13.12
N ASN A 46 -6.05 -5.07 13.93
CA ASN A 46 -5.92 -4.49 15.25
C ASN A 46 -4.45 -4.11 15.54
N SER A 47 -4.14 -3.77 16.78
CA SER A 47 -2.78 -3.34 17.18
C SER A 47 -1.72 -4.45 17.07
N LEU A 48 -2.09 -5.71 17.17
CA LEU A 48 -1.19 -6.88 17.13
C LEU A 48 -1.27 -7.65 15.82
N VAL A 49 -2.45 -7.71 15.19
CA VAL A 49 -2.72 -8.49 13.98
C VAL A 49 -3.20 -7.59 12.86
N ASP A 50 -2.66 -7.77 11.66
CA ASP A 50 -3.13 -7.13 10.43
C ASP A 50 -3.19 -8.18 9.31
N GLU A 51 -4.36 -8.79 9.13
CA GLU A 51 -4.56 -9.89 8.17
C GLU A 51 -4.50 -9.45 6.70
N ARG A 52 -4.46 -8.14 6.43
CA ARG A 52 -4.15 -7.63 5.09
C ARG A 52 -2.74 -8.01 4.64
N ARG A 53 -1.86 -8.33 5.60
CA ARG A 53 -0.49 -8.82 5.37
C ARG A 53 -0.41 -10.33 5.26
N ASP A 54 -1.44 -11.06 5.67
CA ASP A 54 -1.50 -12.51 5.50
C ASP A 54 -1.71 -12.85 4.02
N PRO A 55 -0.75 -13.50 3.33
CA PRO A 55 -0.86 -13.77 1.91
C PRO A 55 -2.08 -14.62 1.55
N ILE A 56 -2.47 -15.55 2.41
CA ILE A 56 -3.58 -16.49 2.15
C ILE A 56 -4.91 -15.79 2.41
N LYS A 57 -5.11 -15.25 3.61
CA LYS A 57 -6.37 -14.58 3.98
C LYS A 57 -6.66 -13.39 3.07
N ALA A 58 -5.63 -12.56 2.79
CA ALA A 58 -5.77 -11.43 1.89
C ALA A 58 -6.10 -11.87 0.44
N SER A 59 -5.56 -13.01 -0.03
CA SER A 59 -5.88 -13.54 -1.36
C SER A 59 -7.34 -14.02 -1.44
N PHE A 60 -7.86 -14.68 -0.42
CA PHE A 60 -9.28 -15.03 -0.36
C PHE A 60 -10.18 -13.79 -0.36
N ALA A 61 -9.85 -12.79 0.44
CA ALA A 61 -10.57 -11.52 0.48
C ALA A 61 -10.54 -10.79 -0.87
N ALA A 62 -9.39 -10.76 -1.54
CA ALA A 62 -9.23 -10.16 -2.86
C ALA A 62 -10.03 -10.89 -3.94
N ALA A 63 -10.02 -12.22 -3.92
CA ALA A 63 -10.80 -13.03 -4.84
C ALA A 63 -12.31 -12.78 -4.67
N HIS A 64 -12.77 -12.65 -3.44
CA HIS A 64 -14.17 -12.29 -3.14
C HIS A 64 -14.49 -10.87 -3.64
N TYR A 65 -13.65 -9.88 -3.34
CA TYR A 65 -13.84 -8.51 -3.81
C TYR A 65 -13.86 -8.41 -5.34
N LEU A 66 -12.94 -9.07 -6.03
CA LEU A 66 -12.90 -9.12 -7.50
C LEU A 66 -14.16 -9.77 -8.09
N SER A 67 -14.64 -10.85 -7.47
CA SER A 67 -15.91 -11.50 -7.86
C SER A 67 -17.10 -10.55 -7.71
N ASP A 68 -17.19 -9.78 -6.62
CA ASP A 68 -18.25 -8.81 -6.41
C ASP A 68 -18.18 -7.64 -7.40
N LEU A 69 -16.96 -7.15 -7.69
CA LEU A 69 -16.79 -6.15 -8.75
C LEU A 69 -17.22 -6.66 -10.12
N TYR A 70 -16.96 -7.94 -10.42
CA TYR A 70 -17.41 -8.55 -11.69
C TYR A 70 -18.91 -8.63 -11.80
N LYS A 71 -19.63 -8.94 -10.72
CA LYS A 71 -21.11 -8.90 -10.69
C LYS A 71 -21.66 -7.51 -11.06
N VAL A 72 -20.92 -6.44 -10.71
CA VAL A 72 -21.32 -5.05 -11.00
C VAL A 72 -21.02 -4.65 -12.44
N PHE A 73 -19.82 -4.96 -12.93
CA PHE A 73 -19.33 -4.44 -14.20
C PHE A 73 -19.42 -5.40 -15.38
N GLY A 74 -19.32 -6.70 -15.17
CA GLY A 74 -19.37 -7.74 -16.20
C GLY A 74 -18.17 -7.78 -17.15
N ASP A 75 -17.16 -6.93 -16.94
CA ASP A 75 -15.94 -6.80 -17.75
C ASP A 75 -14.70 -6.72 -16.87
N TRP A 76 -13.70 -7.55 -17.15
CA TRP A 76 -12.52 -7.65 -16.29
C TRP A 76 -11.62 -6.41 -16.33
N ASN A 77 -11.56 -5.67 -17.43
CA ASN A 77 -10.79 -4.42 -17.48
C ASN A 77 -11.43 -3.35 -16.59
N LEU A 78 -12.78 -3.30 -16.57
CA LEU A 78 -13.51 -2.42 -15.66
C LEU A 78 -13.37 -2.86 -14.20
N VAL A 79 -13.33 -4.17 -13.93
CA VAL A 79 -13.08 -4.73 -12.60
C VAL A 79 -11.70 -4.33 -12.09
N ILE A 80 -10.66 -4.51 -12.91
CA ILE A 80 -9.28 -4.13 -12.57
C ILE A 80 -9.19 -2.62 -12.32
N ALA A 81 -9.82 -1.80 -13.16
CA ALA A 81 -9.88 -0.36 -12.95
C ALA A 81 -10.61 -0.01 -11.64
N ALA A 82 -11.74 -0.69 -11.35
CA ALA A 82 -12.52 -0.49 -10.12
C ALA A 82 -11.78 -0.96 -8.86
N TYR A 83 -10.99 -2.01 -8.95
CA TYR A 83 -10.11 -2.43 -7.85
C TYR A 83 -9.15 -1.31 -7.44
N ASN A 84 -8.53 -0.64 -8.41
CA ASN A 84 -7.58 0.45 -8.17
C ASN A 84 -8.25 1.74 -7.68
N CYS A 85 -9.28 2.26 -8.36
CA CYS A 85 -9.84 3.57 -8.03
C CYS A 85 -11.19 3.53 -7.30
N GLY A 86 -11.72 2.35 -7.07
CA GLY A 86 -13.06 2.14 -6.50
C GLY A 86 -14.19 2.20 -7.56
N PRO A 87 -15.28 1.44 -7.32
CA PRO A 87 -16.39 1.28 -8.29
C PRO A 87 -17.10 2.61 -8.59
N ALA A 88 -17.16 3.54 -7.62
CA ALA A 88 -17.79 4.85 -7.82
C ALA A 88 -17.10 5.68 -8.90
N ASN A 89 -15.75 5.63 -8.99
CA ASN A 89 -14.99 6.38 -9.99
C ASN A 89 -15.15 5.77 -11.39
N VAL A 90 -15.21 4.45 -11.50
CA VAL A 90 -15.50 3.78 -12.78
C VAL A 90 -16.91 4.13 -13.25
N ASN A 91 -17.92 4.08 -12.37
CA ASN A 91 -19.30 4.49 -12.72
C ASN A 91 -19.38 5.95 -13.20
N LYS A 92 -18.65 6.88 -12.55
CA LYS A 92 -18.56 8.27 -13.02
C LYS A 92 -17.91 8.37 -14.40
N ALA A 93 -16.89 7.55 -14.68
CA ALA A 93 -16.26 7.52 -16.01
C ALA A 93 -17.20 6.98 -17.08
N ILE A 94 -17.96 5.92 -16.78
CA ILE A 94 -19.02 5.36 -17.65
C ILE A 94 -20.07 6.43 -17.96
N GLN A 95 -20.58 7.14 -16.96
CA GLN A 95 -21.57 8.21 -17.18
C GLN A 95 -21.01 9.34 -18.06
N ARG A 96 -19.75 9.76 -17.84
CA ARG A 96 -19.11 10.84 -18.62
C ARG A 96 -18.80 10.45 -20.07
N SER A 97 -18.65 9.16 -20.35
CA SER A 97 -18.41 8.63 -21.71
C SER A 97 -19.72 8.40 -22.50
N GLY A 98 -20.88 8.77 -21.96
CA GLY A 98 -22.18 8.49 -22.57
C GLY A 98 -22.72 7.08 -22.31
N GLY A 99 -22.25 6.42 -21.23
CA GLY A 99 -22.73 5.08 -20.84
C GLY A 99 -21.89 3.92 -21.37
N SER A 100 -20.76 4.18 -22.00
CA SER A 100 -19.88 3.11 -22.51
C SER A 100 -19.33 2.25 -21.38
N LYS A 101 -19.37 0.94 -21.58
CA LYS A 101 -18.75 -0.08 -20.70
C LYS A 101 -17.43 -0.63 -21.27
N ASP A 102 -16.86 0.00 -22.25
CA ASP A 102 -15.53 -0.32 -22.78
C ASP A 102 -14.47 0.48 -22.04
N TYR A 103 -13.49 -0.22 -21.45
CA TYR A 103 -12.38 0.41 -20.71
C TYR A 103 -11.66 1.48 -21.52
N TRP A 104 -11.38 1.22 -22.80
CA TRP A 104 -10.63 2.15 -23.65
C TRP A 104 -11.43 3.41 -24.01
N GLN A 105 -12.76 3.29 -24.09
CA GLN A 105 -13.64 4.45 -24.29
C GLN A 105 -13.79 5.29 -23.03
N ILE A 106 -13.83 4.68 -21.85
CA ILE A 106 -13.88 5.41 -20.57
C ILE A 106 -12.51 5.89 -20.08
N TYR A 107 -11.42 5.43 -20.67
CA TYR A 107 -10.03 5.75 -20.30
C TYR A 107 -9.78 7.26 -20.08
N PRO A 108 -10.19 8.20 -20.96
CA PRO A 108 -9.97 9.63 -20.75
C PRO A 108 -10.66 10.21 -19.50
N TYR A 109 -11.70 9.55 -19.02
CA TYR A 109 -12.53 9.98 -17.88
C TYR A 109 -12.12 9.34 -16.55
N LEU A 110 -11.26 8.33 -16.59
CA LEU A 110 -10.70 7.68 -15.39
C LEU A 110 -9.69 8.60 -14.68
N PRO A 111 -9.46 8.42 -13.35
CA PRO A 111 -8.35 9.04 -12.64
C PRO A 111 -7.02 8.75 -13.35
N LYS A 112 -6.10 9.73 -13.34
CA LYS A 112 -4.82 9.62 -14.07
C LYS A 112 -4.01 8.37 -13.73
N GLU A 113 -3.96 7.99 -12.46
CA GLU A 113 -3.27 6.77 -12.00
C GLU A 113 -3.92 5.51 -12.56
N THR A 114 -5.26 5.45 -12.56
CA THR A 114 -6.02 4.27 -13.01
C THR A 114 -5.88 4.02 -14.51
N ARG A 115 -5.63 5.06 -15.30
CA ARG A 115 -5.41 4.91 -16.76
C ARG A 115 -4.23 3.99 -17.07
N GLY A 116 -3.15 4.05 -16.30
CA GLY A 116 -1.99 3.18 -16.46
C GLY A 116 -2.13 1.80 -15.81
N TYR A 117 -3.14 1.59 -14.99
CA TYR A 117 -3.22 0.41 -14.14
C TYR A 117 -3.56 -0.87 -14.92
N VAL A 118 -4.56 -0.85 -15.80
CA VAL A 118 -4.90 -2.00 -16.66
C VAL A 118 -3.76 -2.32 -17.65
N PRO A 119 -3.15 -1.33 -18.35
CA PRO A 119 -1.94 -1.58 -19.14
C PRO A 119 -0.78 -2.21 -18.32
N ALA A 120 -0.55 -1.74 -17.09
CA ALA A 120 0.47 -2.32 -16.21
C ALA A 120 0.15 -3.77 -15.84
N PHE A 121 -1.12 -4.09 -15.58
CA PHE A 121 -1.55 -5.47 -15.33
C PHE A 121 -1.33 -6.38 -16.56
N ILE A 122 -1.66 -5.90 -17.75
CA ILE A 122 -1.40 -6.65 -19.00
C ILE A 122 0.10 -6.91 -19.16
N ALA A 123 0.93 -5.88 -18.92
CA ALA A 123 2.38 -6.01 -18.98
C ALA A 123 2.93 -7.02 -17.94
N ALA A 124 2.40 -7.00 -16.70
CA ALA A 124 2.77 -7.95 -15.65
C ALA A 124 2.43 -9.39 -16.06
N ASN A 125 1.23 -9.63 -16.59
CA ASN A 125 0.84 -10.96 -17.11
C ASN A 125 1.73 -11.42 -18.26
N TYR A 126 2.04 -10.54 -19.19
CA TYR A 126 2.96 -10.82 -20.29
C TYR A 126 4.33 -11.23 -19.76
N MET A 127 4.90 -10.46 -18.84
CA MET A 127 6.20 -10.74 -18.25
C MET A 127 6.20 -12.06 -17.47
N MET A 128 5.17 -12.35 -16.69
CA MET A 128 5.06 -13.60 -15.93
C MET A 128 4.88 -14.83 -16.83
N THR A 129 4.35 -14.66 -18.03
CA THR A 129 4.19 -15.73 -19.00
C THR A 129 5.46 -15.96 -19.84
N TYR A 130 6.16 -14.88 -20.19
CA TYR A 130 7.25 -14.91 -21.18
C TYR A 130 8.61 -14.50 -20.64
N TYR A 131 8.78 -14.47 -19.29
CA TYR A 131 10.05 -14.05 -18.66
C TYR A 131 11.30 -14.75 -19.23
N SER A 132 11.20 -16.05 -19.54
CA SER A 132 12.31 -16.82 -20.11
C SER A 132 12.71 -16.32 -21.51
N LYS A 133 11.74 -15.85 -22.32
CA LYS A 133 12.02 -15.25 -23.64
C LYS A 133 12.74 -13.90 -23.56
N HIS A 134 12.71 -13.27 -22.39
CA HIS A 134 13.39 -12.00 -22.08
C HIS A 134 14.68 -12.20 -21.27
N ASN A 135 15.20 -13.43 -21.19
CA ASN A 135 16.40 -13.77 -20.43
C ASN A 135 16.30 -13.43 -18.93
N ILE A 136 15.09 -13.46 -18.38
CA ILE A 136 14.86 -13.27 -16.96
C ILE A 136 14.87 -14.64 -16.28
N CYS A 137 15.80 -14.84 -15.35
CA CYS A 137 15.89 -16.07 -14.57
C CYS A 137 15.25 -15.86 -13.19
N PRO A 138 14.34 -16.74 -12.75
CA PRO A 138 13.82 -16.70 -11.39
C PRO A 138 14.94 -16.90 -10.37
N MET A 139 14.94 -16.10 -9.29
CA MET A 139 15.82 -16.30 -8.16
C MET A 139 15.24 -17.37 -7.23
N HIS A 140 16.12 -18.13 -6.57
CA HIS A 140 15.68 -19.04 -5.52
C HIS A 140 15.15 -18.28 -4.32
N SER A 141 14.01 -18.75 -3.79
CA SER A 141 13.47 -18.23 -2.53
C SER A 141 14.32 -18.73 -1.36
N THR A 142 14.57 -17.84 -0.38
CA THR A 142 15.19 -18.20 0.90
C THR A 142 14.17 -18.80 1.89
N LEU A 143 12.87 -18.73 1.57
CA LEU A 143 11.82 -19.30 2.41
C LEU A 143 11.74 -20.81 2.18
N PRO A 144 11.36 -21.57 3.23
CA PRO A 144 11.20 -23.02 3.12
C PRO A 144 10.12 -23.37 2.10
N ALA A 145 10.40 -24.37 1.26
CA ALA A 145 9.48 -24.83 0.22
C ALA A 145 8.21 -25.46 0.80
N GLN A 146 8.33 -26.08 1.97
CA GLN A 146 7.21 -26.72 2.66
C GLN A 146 6.99 -26.08 4.03
N THR A 147 5.76 -25.66 4.27
CA THR A 147 5.34 -25.05 5.52
C THR A 147 4.00 -25.62 5.94
N ASP A 148 3.75 -25.66 7.22
CA ASP A 148 2.43 -25.98 7.77
C ASP A 148 2.01 -24.98 8.83
N THR A 149 0.76 -25.06 9.27
CA THR A 149 0.14 -24.08 10.12
C THR A 149 -0.34 -24.74 11.42
N MET A 150 0.11 -24.19 12.55
CA MET A 150 -0.30 -24.61 13.89
C MET A 150 -1.23 -23.58 14.52
N MET A 151 -2.28 -24.07 15.22
CA MET A 151 -3.17 -23.20 16.01
C MET A 151 -2.60 -23.00 17.39
N VAL A 152 -2.48 -21.76 17.81
CA VAL A 152 -1.93 -21.35 19.11
C VAL A 152 -3.05 -20.72 19.94
N ALA A 153 -3.30 -21.25 21.13
CA ALA A 153 -4.30 -20.80 22.09
C ALA A 153 -3.72 -19.97 23.26
N ARG A 154 -2.42 -19.66 23.21
CA ARG A 154 -1.71 -18.84 24.21
C ARG A 154 -1.04 -17.64 23.54
N ASN A 155 -0.74 -16.61 24.30
CA ASN A 155 0.10 -15.53 23.78
C ASN A 155 1.53 -16.04 23.61
N ILE A 156 2.06 -15.96 22.40
CA ILE A 156 3.43 -16.36 22.08
C ILE A 156 4.12 -15.24 21.32
N HIS A 157 5.36 -14.95 21.65
CA HIS A 157 6.22 -14.06 20.88
C HIS A 157 7.07 -14.88 19.89
N LEU A 158 7.24 -14.42 18.65
CA LEU A 158 8.02 -15.16 17.63
C LEU A 158 9.45 -15.44 18.09
N GLN A 159 10.05 -14.58 18.93
CA GLN A 159 11.37 -14.83 19.51
C GLN A 159 11.40 -16.01 20.48
N GLN A 160 10.28 -16.37 21.12
CA GLN A 160 10.21 -17.56 21.94
C GLN A 160 10.38 -18.82 21.09
N ILE A 161 9.70 -18.85 19.95
CA ILE A 161 9.80 -19.94 18.98
C ILE A 161 11.21 -20.00 18.39
N ALA A 162 11.73 -18.83 17.93
CA ALA A 162 13.08 -18.72 17.38
C ALA A 162 14.14 -19.23 18.36
N GLY A 163 14.06 -18.82 19.63
CA GLY A 163 15.04 -19.18 20.65
C GLY A 163 15.02 -20.65 21.04
N VAL A 164 13.84 -21.27 21.14
CA VAL A 164 13.72 -22.67 21.56
C VAL A 164 13.96 -23.64 20.39
N LEU A 165 13.42 -23.32 19.21
CA LEU A 165 13.56 -24.21 18.05
C LEU A 165 14.83 -23.96 17.22
N GLY A 166 15.54 -22.84 17.45
CA GLY A 166 16.71 -22.47 16.67
C GLY A 166 16.37 -22.01 15.25
N ILE A 167 15.14 -21.51 15.00
CA ILE A 167 14.71 -21.00 13.71
C ILE A 167 15.10 -19.53 13.61
N ASP A 168 15.57 -19.09 12.43
CA ASP A 168 15.83 -17.67 12.19
C ASP A 168 14.56 -16.83 12.37
N ILE A 169 14.67 -15.77 13.17
CA ILE A 169 13.56 -14.86 13.47
C ILE A 169 13.01 -14.17 12.22
N GLU A 170 13.87 -13.81 11.25
CA GLU A 170 13.44 -13.18 10.02
C GLU A 170 12.67 -14.16 9.12
N GLN A 171 13.01 -15.44 9.14
CA GLN A 171 12.24 -16.49 8.48
C GLN A 171 10.84 -16.60 9.11
N LEU A 172 10.73 -16.62 10.45
CA LEU A 172 9.43 -16.65 11.13
C LEU A 172 8.59 -15.41 10.86
N ARG A 173 9.21 -14.23 10.82
CA ARG A 173 8.54 -12.97 10.45
C ARG A 173 8.09 -12.94 9.00
N ALA A 174 8.85 -13.55 8.10
CA ALA A 174 8.49 -13.65 6.69
C ALA A 174 7.33 -14.62 6.45
N LEU A 175 7.27 -15.72 7.21
CA LEU A 175 6.17 -16.68 7.17
C LEU A 175 4.90 -16.17 7.86
N ASN A 176 5.03 -15.21 8.80
CA ASN A 176 3.93 -14.69 9.62
C ASN A 176 3.85 -13.15 9.60
N PRO A 177 3.75 -12.52 8.42
CA PRO A 177 3.84 -11.06 8.28
C PRO A 177 2.67 -10.30 8.90
N MET A 178 1.57 -10.99 9.25
CA MET A 178 0.39 -10.43 9.88
C MET A 178 0.63 -10.02 11.34
N TYR A 179 1.59 -10.60 12.06
CA TYR A 179 1.86 -10.26 13.45
C TYR A 179 2.75 -9.03 13.56
N ARG A 180 2.15 -7.90 13.96
CA ARG A 180 2.77 -6.57 13.86
C ARG A 180 3.92 -6.31 14.85
N ARG A 181 3.94 -7.01 15.96
CA ARG A 181 4.91 -6.84 17.06
C ARG A 181 5.53 -8.16 17.46
N ASP A 182 5.59 -9.09 16.54
CA ASP A 182 6.01 -10.46 16.77
C ASP A 182 5.19 -11.21 17.84
N VAL A 183 4.01 -10.70 18.20
CA VAL A 183 3.12 -11.30 19.20
C VAL A 183 1.93 -11.96 18.51
N VAL A 184 1.77 -13.26 18.75
CA VAL A 184 0.59 -14.05 18.40
C VAL A 184 -0.36 -14.00 19.60
N PRO A 185 -1.52 -13.30 19.52
CA PRO A 185 -2.39 -13.08 20.68
C PRO A 185 -3.37 -14.24 20.90
N GLY A 186 -2.85 -15.46 20.99
CA GLY A 186 -3.63 -16.69 21.07
C GLY A 186 -4.55 -16.81 22.28
N ALA A 187 -4.29 -16.07 23.37
CA ALA A 187 -5.13 -16.09 24.56
C ALA A 187 -6.52 -15.45 24.38
N THR A 188 -6.71 -14.57 23.38
CA THR A 188 -8.00 -13.95 23.09
C THR A 188 -8.89 -14.84 22.21
N GLN A 189 -8.27 -15.45 21.24
CA GLN A 189 -8.83 -16.48 20.34
C GLN A 189 -7.67 -17.25 19.72
N PRO A 190 -7.84 -18.51 19.30
CA PRO A 190 -6.78 -19.25 18.63
C PRO A 190 -6.33 -18.55 17.33
N TYR A 191 -5.02 -18.38 17.18
CA TYR A 191 -4.41 -17.84 15.97
C TYR A 191 -3.48 -18.85 15.31
N ALA A 192 -3.44 -18.82 14.00
CA ALA A 192 -2.59 -19.68 13.19
C ALA A 192 -1.16 -19.14 13.12
N ILE A 193 -0.17 -19.96 13.39
CA ILE A 193 1.23 -19.67 13.12
C ILE A 193 1.74 -20.60 12.02
N ARG A 194 2.47 -20.06 11.04
CA ARG A 194 3.10 -20.82 9.97
C ARG A 194 4.54 -21.10 10.30
N LEU A 195 4.93 -22.37 10.20
CA LEU A 195 6.26 -22.86 10.49
C LEU A 195 6.81 -23.66 9.30
N PRO A 196 8.15 -23.83 9.17
CA PRO A 196 8.70 -24.84 8.30
C PRO A 196 8.15 -26.22 8.69
N LEU A 197 7.81 -27.05 7.71
CA LEU A 197 7.21 -28.35 7.96
C LEU A 197 8.09 -29.23 8.90
N ALA A 198 9.41 -29.13 8.76
CA ALA A 198 10.37 -29.87 9.58
C ALA A 198 10.32 -29.54 11.09
N ASP A 199 9.82 -28.33 11.42
CA ASP A 199 9.79 -27.83 12.81
C ASP A 199 8.43 -27.98 13.48
N VAL A 200 7.40 -28.43 12.77
CA VAL A 200 6.02 -28.56 13.29
C VAL A 200 5.94 -29.52 14.47
N ASN A 201 6.50 -30.73 14.34
CA ASN A 201 6.50 -31.72 15.41
C ASN A 201 7.29 -31.22 16.63
N ARG A 202 8.45 -30.59 16.40
CA ARG A 202 9.26 -29.98 17.46
C ARG A 202 8.50 -28.86 18.21
N PHE A 203 7.71 -28.08 17.48
CA PHE A 203 6.87 -27.06 18.08
C PHE A 203 5.82 -27.67 19.02
N ILE A 204 5.16 -28.76 18.61
CA ILE A 204 4.15 -29.46 19.42
C ILE A 204 4.80 -30.05 20.70
N GLU A 205 5.92 -30.71 20.54
CA GLU A 205 6.63 -31.35 21.67
C GLU A 205 7.18 -30.32 22.67
N MET A 206 7.54 -29.12 22.21
CA MET A 206 8.19 -28.08 23.02
C MET A 206 7.27 -26.90 23.34
N GLU A 207 5.94 -27.02 23.16
CA GLU A 207 5.00 -25.91 23.32
C GLU A 207 5.10 -25.21 24.69
N ASP A 208 5.21 -26.00 25.79
CA ASP A 208 5.37 -25.46 27.12
C ASP A 208 6.73 -24.77 27.32
N SER A 209 7.79 -25.31 26.78
CA SER A 209 9.13 -24.69 26.78
C SER A 209 9.14 -23.37 26.04
N ILE A 210 8.50 -23.34 24.87
CA ILE A 210 8.34 -22.13 24.04
C ILE A 210 7.56 -21.06 24.79
N SER A 211 6.42 -21.43 25.38
CA SER A 211 5.55 -20.45 26.04
C SER A 211 6.21 -19.85 27.31
N ASN A 212 7.08 -20.59 27.98
CA ASN A 212 7.80 -20.13 29.16
C ASN A 212 9.11 -19.39 28.88
N TYR A 213 9.70 -19.56 27.69
CA TYR A 213 10.99 -18.96 27.34
C TYR A 213 10.90 -17.44 27.34
N ARG A 214 11.58 -16.77 28.28
CA ARG A 214 11.62 -15.31 28.43
C ARG A 214 10.25 -14.62 28.39
N ALA A 215 9.20 -15.31 28.87
CA ALA A 215 7.82 -14.82 28.76
C ALA A 215 7.60 -13.48 29.46
N SER A 216 8.18 -13.28 30.65
CA SER A 216 8.10 -12.03 31.44
C SER A 216 8.76 -10.84 30.74
N GLU A 217 9.73 -11.07 29.87
CA GLU A 217 10.45 -10.04 29.12
C GLU A 217 9.75 -9.72 27.79
N LEU A 218 9.33 -10.76 27.06
CA LEU A 218 8.82 -10.65 25.70
C LEU A 218 7.32 -10.35 25.62
N LEU A 219 6.54 -10.87 26.58
CA LEU A 219 5.09 -10.69 26.67
C LEU A 219 4.72 -9.64 27.72
N THR A 220 5.26 -8.43 27.59
CA THR A 220 4.78 -7.29 28.38
C THR A 220 3.30 -7.03 28.11
N ASN A 221 2.55 -6.49 29.11
CA ASN A 221 1.09 -6.24 29.05
C ASN A 221 0.69 -5.41 27.82
N ARG A 222 0.54 -6.06 26.68
CA ARG A 222 0.11 -5.45 25.41
C ARG A 222 -1.34 -5.83 25.17
N MET A 223 -2.24 -4.91 25.47
CA MET A 223 -3.64 -5.07 25.13
C MET A 223 -3.84 -4.98 23.60
N GLN A 224 -4.68 -5.86 23.09
CA GLN A 224 -5.16 -5.79 21.72
C GLN A 224 -6.15 -4.64 21.59
N VAL A 225 -5.88 -3.68 20.70
CA VAL A 225 -6.74 -2.52 20.45
C VAL A 225 -7.20 -2.58 19.01
N GLU A 226 -8.50 -2.39 18.79
CA GLU A 226 -9.03 -2.25 17.43
C GLU A 226 -8.52 -0.97 16.77
N VAL A 227 -8.22 -1.07 15.48
CA VAL A 227 -7.85 0.08 14.64
C VAL A 227 -9.11 0.56 13.93
N ASN A 228 -9.56 1.76 14.27
CA ASN A 228 -10.69 2.42 13.62
C ASN A 228 -10.23 3.23 12.41
N ASP A 229 -11.15 3.42 11.45
CA ASP A 229 -10.91 4.17 10.20
C ASP A 229 -10.73 5.68 10.40
N ASP A 230 -10.87 6.19 11.62
CA ASP A 230 -10.74 7.60 11.91
C ASP A 230 -9.35 8.09 11.54
N VAL A 231 -9.31 8.66 10.34
CA VAL A 231 -8.27 9.50 9.73
C VAL A 231 -6.83 9.05 9.97
N PRO A 232 -6.08 8.75 8.93
CA PRO A 232 -4.65 8.45 9.08
C PRO A 232 -3.97 9.63 9.78
N THR A 233 -3.48 9.41 10.98
CA THR A 233 -2.71 10.38 11.80
C THR A 233 -1.51 10.98 11.04
N TYR A 234 -1.18 10.44 9.88
CA TYR A 234 -0.13 10.93 8.98
C TYR A 234 -0.47 12.24 8.25
N TYR A 235 -1.77 12.54 8.00
CA TYR A 235 -2.15 13.75 7.26
C TYR A 235 -2.09 15.02 8.11
N HIS A 236 -2.20 14.94 9.43
CA HIS A 236 -2.14 16.12 10.31
C HIS A 236 -0.72 16.63 10.57
N LYS A 237 0.32 15.81 10.48
CA LYS A 237 1.71 16.28 10.70
C LYS A 237 2.29 17.08 9.51
N SER A 238 1.88 16.79 8.27
CA SER A 238 2.40 17.50 7.10
C SER A 238 1.84 18.93 6.95
N LYS A 239 0.57 19.17 7.34
CA LYS A 239 -0.03 20.51 7.27
C LYS A 239 0.51 21.49 8.33
N ARG A 240 0.95 21.02 9.50
CA ARG A 240 1.58 21.87 10.52
C ARG A 240 3.00 22.32 10.14
N TYR A 241 3.75 21.50 9.41
CA TYR A 241 5.12 21.84 9.01
C TYR A 241 5.18 22.88 7.89
N VAL A 242 4.21 22.89 6.98
CA VAL A 242 4.13 23.86 5.88
C VAL A 242 3.69 25.25 6.38
N LYS A 243 2.81 25.32 7.40
CA LYS A 243 2.39 26.61 7.97
C LYS A 243 3.49 27.31 8.77
N SER A 244 4.39 26.58 9.45
CA SER A 244 5.47 27.19 10.24
C SER A 244 6.60 27.75 9.37
N ARG A 245 6.83 27.20 8.17
CA ARG A 245 7.86 27.68 7.24
C ARG A 245 7.45 28.97 6.49
N LYS A 246 6.15 29.16 6.21
CA LYS A 246 5.67 30.40 5.58
C LYS A 246 5.70 31.60 6.51
N TRP A 247 5.60 31.40 7.84
CA TRP A 247 5.61 32.49 8.82
C TRP A 247 7.01 33.02 9.12
N ARG A 248 8.07 32.24 8.90
CA ARG A 248 9.47 32.70 9.11
C ARG A 248 10.05 33.50 7.94
N VAL A 249 9.52 33.36 6.74
CA VAL A 249 10.01 34.08 5.56
C VAL A 249 9.46 35.51 5.48
N THR A 250 8.26 35.76 6.01
CA THR A 250 7.64 37.11 5.96
C THR A 250 8.13 38.06 7.06
N ARG A 251 8.80 37.57 8.14
CA ARG A 251 9.32 38.44 9.20
C ARG A 251 10.75 38.94 8.96
N ARG A 252 11.47 38.47 7.94
CA ARG A 252 12.84 38.88 7.63
C ARG A 252 12.94 40.02 6.61
N SER A 253 11.86 40.45 5.98
CA SER A 253 11.85 41.51 4.96
C SER A 253 11.47 42.90 5.48
N HIS A 254 11.27 43.09 6.82
CA HIS A 254 10.84 44.39 7.37
C HIS A 254 11.83 45.03 8.35
N MET A 255 13.08 44.61 8.36
CA MET A 255 14.12 45.26 9.20
C MET A 255 15.33 45.63 8.39
N HIS A 256 15.22 46.52 7.38
CA HIS A 256 16.32 47.38 6.90
C HIS A 256 15.75 48.41 5.93
N ARG A 257 15.26 49.50 6.48
CA ARG A 257 15.29 50.85 5.82
C ARG A 257 15.23 51.91 6.90
N GLY A 258 16.39 52.44 7.20
CA GLY A 258 16.58 53.65 7.91
C GLY A 258 17.98 54.18 7.72
N SER A 259 18.06 55.25 7.02
CA SER A 259 18.91 56.42 7.15
C SER A 259 19.78 56.83 5.92
N LYS A 260 19.36 58.00 5.42
CA LYS A 260 20.21 59.13 4.95
C LYS A 260 21.10 58.87 3.72
N SER A 261 21.07 59.72 2.69
CA SER A 261 21.23 61.16 2.68
C SER A 261 21.08 61.76 1.26
N LYS A 262 20.76 63.04 1.24
CA LYS A 262 20.67 64.00 0.14
C LYS A 262 21.82 63.97 -0.88
N ALA A 263 21.54 64.18 -2.17
CA ALA A 263 22.01 65.41 -2.88
C ALA A 263 21.77 65.32 -4.41
N ARG A 264 21.13 66.36 -4.89
CA ARG A 264 21.34 67.22 -6.07
C ARG A 264 21.31 66.71 -7.52
N ARG A 265 20.29 67.26 -8.18
CA ARG A 265 20.33 68.07 -9.45
C ARG A 265 20.86 67.46 -10.75
N GLY A 266 20.00 67.60 -11.78
CA GLY A 266 20.40 67.82 -13.18
C GLY A 266 19.39 67.34 -14.18
N LYS A 267 18.54 68.18 -14.59
CA LYS A 267 17.97 68.72 -15.84
C LYS A 267 18.21 67.96 -17.14
N ALA A 268 17.15 67.97 -17.92
CA ALA A 268 17.00 68.12 -19.35
C ALA A 268 16.75 66.83 -20.12
N SER A 269 15.64 66.62 -20.73
CA SER A 269 14.88 67.22 -21.84
C SER A 269 15.00 66.43 -23.15
N HIS A 270 13.88 66.38 -23.81
CA HIS A 270 13.64 66.14 -25.25
C HIS A 270 13.65 64.72 -25.74
N SER A 271 12.69 64.16 -26.32
CA SER A 271 11.61 64.52 -27.26
C SER A 271 11.51 63.49 -28.38
N ARG A 272 10.31 63.26 -28.79
CA ARG A 272 9.83 62.87 -30.12
C ARG A 272 10.01 61.44 -30.61
N LYS A 273 8.93 60.80 -30.78
CA LYS A 273 7.94 60.70 -31.87
C LYS A 273 8.21 59.58 -32.90
N ARG A 274 7.13 58.81 -33.07
CA ARG A 274 6.57 58.30 -34.36
C ARG A 274 7.43 57.23 -35.07
N SER A 275 6.93 56.18 -35.66
CA SER A 275 5.63 55.85 -36.29
C SER A 275 5.68 54.45 -36.91
N LYS A 276 4.55 53.78 -36.90
CA LYS A 276 3.91 53.08 -38.04
C LYS A 276 4.85 52.28 -38.98
N ALA A 277 4.60 51.05 -39.35
CA ALA A 277 3.52 50.45 -40.05
C ALA A 277 3.97 49.14 -40.71
N ARG A 278 3.05 48.19 -40.88
CA ARG A 278 2.70 47.36 -42.02
C ARG A 278 3.90 46.68 -42.76
N SER A 279 3.86 45.44 -43.15
CA SER A 279 2.82 44.63 -43.75
C SER A 279 3.39 43.29 -44.24
N ARG A 280 2.56 42.30 -44.26
CA ARG A 280 2.30 41.34 -45.34
C ARG A 280 3.41 40.41 -45.88
N ARG A 281 3.08 39.17 -45.83
CA ARG A 281 2.85 38.14 -46.88
C ARG A 281 3.97 37.13 -47.15
N ARG A 282 3.48 35.89 -47.12
CA ARG A 282 3.71 34.76 -48.03
C ARG A 282 5.16 34.18 -48.10
N ARG A 283 5.34 32.97 -47.74
CA ARG A 283 4.99 31.75 -48.49
C ARG A 283 4.88 30.58 -47.53
#